data_c81116077a7096b426e2b81a8842af4e
#
_entry.id   c81116077a7096b426e2b81a8842af4e
#
_cell.length_a   1.000
_cell.length_b   1.000
_cell.length_c   1.000
_cell.angle_alpha   90.00
_cell.angle_beta   90.00
_cell.angle_gamma   90.00
#
_symmetry.space_group_name_H-M   'P 1'
#
loop_
_entity.id
_entity.type
_entity.pdbx_description
1 polymer ?
#
loop_
_entity_poly.entity_id
_entity_poly.type
_entity_poly.pdbx_seq_one_letter_code
_entity_poly.pdbx_strand_id
1 'polypeptide(L)'
;VPFVALMLPIMWLWLTKVAYRKMPKTLDNTREALQREIESMGPMSRGEKNTLFVFILVAIAWIFRASKDIGGFVIPGLDMLFPGIEDCTIAILGAVLLFMLPVSWKRHEFTLNWQWAVRIPWGILLLFGGGMALSNAFKASGLSECIAEYFGFLNGVPIVLLVFILAIVVMILTEFTSNTAVANIMIPVLAGISVTALA
;
A
#
# COMPACT_ATOMS: atom_id res chain seq x y z
N VAL A 1 -0.31 -3.65 11.65
CA VAL A 1 -1.11 -2.64 12.38
C VAL A 1 -0.46 -2.25 13.73
N PRO A 2 -0.05 -3.13 14.67
CA PRO A 2 0.47 -2.71 15.97
C PRO A 2 1.76 -1.89 15.88
N PHE A 3 2.66 -2.21 14.96
CA PHE A 3 3.89 -1.45 14.74
C PHE A 3 3.62 0.00 14.33
N VAL A 4 2.69 0.21 13.39
CA VAL A 4 2.31 1.57 12.94
C VAL A 4 1.65 2.36 14.07
N ALA A 5 0.77 1.70 14.85
CA ALA A 5 0.10 2.32 16.00
C ALA A 5 1.10 2.77 17.09
N LEU A 6 2.23 2.07 17.23
CA LEU A 6 3.29 2.44 18.14
C LEU A 6 4.21 3.53 17.56
N MET A 7 4.58 3.42 16.28
CA MET A 7 5.53 4.34 15.65
C MET A 7 4.96 5.74 15.41
N LEU A 8 3.66 5.84 15.07
CA LEU A 8 3.03 7.14 14.82
C LEU A 8 3.10 8.09 16.03
N PRO A 9 2.71 7.68 17.26
CA PRO A 9 2.87 8.53 18.44
C PRO A 9 4.32 8.88 18.75
N ILE A 10 5.25 7.92 18.59
CA ILE A 10 6.68 8.15 18.81
C ILE A 10 7.21 9.20 17.84
N MET A 11 6.93 9.06 16.54
CA MET A 11 7.30 10.02 15.51
C MET A 11 6.70 11.40 15.78
N TRP A 12 5.41 11.44 16.13
CA TRP A 12 4.75 12.69 16.48
C TRP A 12 5.38 13.39 17.68
N LEU A 13 5.66 12.65 18.76
CA LEU A 13 6.33 13.16 19.94
C LEU A 13 7.75 13.64 19.61
N TRP A 14 8.51 12.88 18.83
CA TRP A 14 9.86 13.26 18.44
C TRP A 14 9.87 14.52 17.57
N LEU A 15 8.99 14.60 16.56
CA LEU A 15 8.87 15.78 15.71
C LEU A 15 8.46 17.03 16.52
N THR A 16 7.46 16.92 17.38
CA THR A 16 6.91 18.07 18.10
C THR A 16 7.76 18.49 19.31
N LYS A 17 8.42 17.56 19.98
CA LYS A 17 9.15 17.83 21.23
C LYS A 17 10.67 17.98 21.03
N VAL A 18 11.23 17.32 20.00
CA VAL A 18 12.69 17.28 19.78
C VAL A 18 13.07 18.05 18.52
N ALA A 19 12.61 17.60 17.35
CA ALA A 19 13.06 18.16 16.08
C ALA A 19 12.59 19.60 15.86
N TYR A 20 11.31 19.88 16.11
CA TYR A 20 10.68 21.17 15.84
C TYR A 20 10.20 21.89 17.11
N ARG A 21 10.97 21.79 18.18
CA ARG A 21 10.65 22.40 19.48
C ARG A 21 10.43 23.93 19.43
N LYS A 22 11.06 24.62 18.47
CA LYS A 22 11.00 26.08 18.31
C LYS A 22 10.00 26.54 17.25
N MET A 23 9.20 25.63 16.69
CA MET A 23 8.20 26.01 15.70
C MET A 23 7.10 26.86 16.37
N PRO A 24 6.66 27.96 15.75
CA PRO A 24 5.56 28.75 16.27
C PRO A 24 4.31 27.87 16.39
N LYS A 25 3.67 27.91 17.57
CA LYS A 25 2.52 27.06 17.88
C LYS A 25 1.25 27.46 17.12
N THR A 26 1.23 28.64 16.56
CA THR A 26 0.13 29.18 15.76
C THR A 26 0.67 29.61 14.41
N LEU A 27 0.21 28.94 13.39
CA LEU A 27 0.36 29.36 12.00
C LEU A 27 -0.90 30.17 11.66
N ASP A 28 -0.97 31.42 12.15
CA ASP A 28 -2.16 32.26 12.01
C ASP A 28 -2.62 32.39 10.54
N ASN A 29 -1.66 32.44 9.62
CA ASN A 29 -1.96 32.53 8.18
C ASN A 29 -2.39 31.17 7.56
N THR A 30 -2.11 30.03 8.19
CA THR A 30 -2.44 28.71 7.60
C THR A 30 -3.93 28.42 7.69
N ARG A 31 -4.56 28.82 8.78
CA ARG A 31 -6.01 28.62 8.95
C ARG A 31 -6.80 29.44 7.95
N GLU A 32 -6.40 30.69 7.76
CA GLU A 32 -7.02 31.56 6.75
C GLU A 32 -6.76 31.07 5.32
N ALA A 33 -5.54 30.59 5.02
CA ALA A 33 -5.21 30.02 3.74
C ALA A 33 -6.03 28.74 3.45
N LEU A 34 -6.15 27.85 4.44
CA LEU A 34 -7.00 26.66 4.34
C LEU A 34 -8.48 27.02 4.19
N GLN A 35 -8.95 28.03 4.92
CA GLN A 35 -10.32 28.48 4.82
C GLN A 35 -10.63 29.02 3.42
N ARG A 36 -9.75 29.83 2.87
CA ARG A 36 -9.86 30.35 1.49
C ARG A 36 -9.84 29.22 0.45
N GLU A 37 -8.97 28.22 0.66
CA GLU A 37 -8.90 27.04 -0.22
C GLU A 37 -10.21 26.22 -0.17
N ILE A 38 -10.73 25.97 1.04
CA ILE A 38 -12.02 25.28 1.23
C ILE A 38 -13.16 26.07 0.59
N GLU A 39 -13.19 27.39 0.77
CA GLU A 39 -14.19 28.26 0.17
C GLU A 39 -14.10 28.29 -1.37
N SER A 40 -12.87 28.23 -1.91
CA SER A 40 -12.64 28.17 -3.36
C SER A 40 -13.09 26.86 -4.00
N MET A 41 -13.02 25.73 -3.26
CA MET A 41 -13.46 24.42 -3.74
C MET A 41 -14.98 24.33 -3.91
N GLY A 42 -15.75 25.11 -3.13
CA GLY A 42 -17.21 25.11 -3.17
C GLY A 42 -17.85 23.79 -2.72
N PRO A 43 -19.15 23.58 -2.97
CA PRO A 43 -19.84 22.34 -2.59
C PRO A 43 -19.43 21.17 -3.47
N MET A 44 -19.37 19.97 -2.89
CA MET A 44 -19.04 18.74 -3.60
C MET A 44 -19.88 18.55 -4.85
N SER A 45 -19.21 18.39 -5.99
CA SER A 45 -19.79 18.09 -7.28
C SER A 45 -20.40 16.67 -7.31
N ARG A 46 -21.23 16.38 -8.32
CA ARG A 46 -21.77 15.03 -8.51
C ARG A 46 -20.67 13.98 -8.76
N GLY A 47 -19.64 14.35 -9.51
CA GLY A 47 -18.51 13.45 -9.76
C GLY A 47 -17.77 13.07 -8.48
N GLU A 48 -17.50 14.05 -7.61
CA GLU A 48 -16.86 13.82 -6.30
C GLU A 48 -17.71 12.94 -5.39
N LYS A 49 -19.02 13.15 -5.34
CA LYS A 49 -19.95 12.31 -4.59
C LYS A 49 -19.97 10.87 -5.09
N ASN A 50 -20.00 10.67 -6.41
CA ASN A 50 -19.94 9.36 -7.03
C ASN A 50 -18.62 8.65 -6.70
N THR A 51 -17.50 9.38 -6.80
CA THR A 51 -16.17 8.85 -6.46
C THR A 51 -16.09 8.45 -4.99
N LEU A 52 -16.55 9.31 -4.08
CA LEU A 52 -16.60 9.02 -2.65
C LEU A 52 -17.48 7.80 -2.35
N PHE A 53 -18.65 7.70 -2.99
CA PHE A 53 -19.54 6.56 -2.83
C PHE A 53 -18.86 5.25 -3.26
N VAL A 54 -18.26 5.22 -4.46
CA VAL A 54 -17.57 4.03 -4.96
C VAL A 54 -16.36 3.69 -4.10
N PHE A 55 -15.60 4.69 -3.64
CA PHE A 55 -14.47 4.49 -2.74
C PHE A 55 -14.91 3.81 -1.43
N ILE A 56 -15.96 4.31 -0.80
CA ILE A 56 -16.50 3.72 0.43
C ILE A 56 -16.98 2.29 0.17
N LEU A 57 -17.68 2.07 -0.93
CA LEU A 57 -18.19 0.74 -1.30
C LEU A 57 -17.05 -0.26 -1.52
N VAL A 58 -16.01 0.12 -2.24
CA VAL A 58 -14.82 -0.72 -2.46
C VAL A 58 -14.07 -0.97 -1.15
N ALA A 59 -13.91 0.05 -0.30
CA ALA A 59 -13.26 -0.09 1.00
C ALA A 59 -14.03 -1.08 1.92
N ILE A 60 -15.35 -0.97 1.96
CA ILE A 60 -16.20 -1.92 2.70
C ILE A 60 -16.07 -3.33 2.12
N ALA A 61 -16.12 -3.46 0.78
CA ALA A 61 -15.98 -4.74 0.12
C ALA A 61 -14.62 -5.40 0.42
N TRP A 62 -13.53 -4.65 0.48
CA TRP A 62 -12.21 -5.16 0.89
C TRP A 62 -12.18 -5.59 2.36
N ILE A 63 -12.77 -4.80 3.26
CA ILE A 63 -12.84 -5.14 4.69
C ILE A 63 -13.61 -6.45 4.90
N PHE A 64 -14.71 -6.64 4.18
CA PHE A 64 -15.58 -7.82 4.30
C PHE A 64 -15.36 -8.86 3.20
N ARG A 65 -14.23 -8.82 2.47
CA ARG A 65 -13.92 -9.80 1.43
C ARG A 65 -13.83 -11.21 1.98
N ALA A 66 -13.03 -11.40 3.00
CA ALA A 66 -12.85 -12.69 3.65
C ALA A 66 -13.67 -12.78 4.94
N SER A 67 -14.28 -13.93 5.18
CA SER A 67 -14.94 -14.25 6.42
C SER A 67 -13.98 -14.10 7.61
N LYS A 68 -14.44 -13.52 8.72
CA LYS A 68 -13.62 -13.24 9.90
C LYS A 68 -14.20 -13.93 11.10
N ASP A 69 -13.37 -14.70 11.82
CA ASP A 69 -13.70 -15.23 13.14
C ASP A 69 -13.18 -14.28 14.21
N ILE A 70 -14.10 -13.74 15.01
CA ILE A 70 -13.79 -12.88 16.16
C ILE A 70 -14.34 -13.54 17.41
N GLY A 71 -13.49 -14.34 18.06
CA GLY A 71 -13.83 -14.98 19.34
C GLY A 71 -14.98 -15.99 19.26
N GLY A 72 -15.08 -16.74 18.14
CA GLY A 72 -16.13 -17.74 17.92
C GLY A 72 -17.37 -17.20 17.20
N PHE A 73 -17.43 -15.90 16.91
CA PHE A 73 -18.46 -15.30 16.08
C PHE A 73 -17.93 -15.10 14.65
N VAL A 74 -18.46 -15.87 13.70
CA VAL A 74 -18.07 -15.78 12.29
C VAL A 74 -18.86 -14.67 11.61
N ILE A 75 -18.16 -13.61 11.20
CA ILE A 75 -18.74 -12.58 10.32
C ILE A 75 -18.60 -13.09 8.89
N PRO A 76 -19.73 -13.34 8.18
CA PRO A 76 -19.68 -13.83 6.81
C PRO A 76 -19.04 -12.78 5.89
N GLY A 77 -18.10 -13.22 5.06
CA GLY A 77 -17.46 -12.38 4.03
C GLY A 77 -18.12 -12.55 2.66
N LEU A 78 -17.68 -11.73 1.71
CA LEU A 78 -18.09 -11.84 0.31
C LEU A 78 -17.65 -13.15 -0.33
N ASP A 79 -16.61 -13.80 0.19
CA ASP A 79 -16.10 -15.11 -0.21
C ASP A 79 -17.16 -16.22 -0.06
N MET A 80 -18.11 -16.08 0.86
CA MET A 80 -19.23 -17.03 1.01
C MET A 80 -20.28 -16.88 -0.10
N LEU A 81 -20.49 -15.65 -0.59
CA LEU A 81 -21.46 -15.35 -1.65
C LEU A 81 -20.86 -15.56 -3.04
N PHE A 82 -19.57 -15.20 -3.18
CA PHE A 82 -18.84 -15.25 -4.44
C PHE A 82 -17.51 -15.99 -4.22
N PRO A 83 -17.51 -17.33 -4.27
CA PRO A 83 -16.28 -18.10 -4.12
C PRO A 83 -15.23 -17.69 -5.16
N GLY A 84 -14.01 -17.38 -4.70
CA GLY A 84 -12.92 -16.92 -5.57
C GLY A 84 -12.87 -15.43 -5.83
N ILE A 85 -13.65 -14.61 -5.12
CA ILE A 85 -13.52 -13.15 -5.21
C ILE A 85 -12.17 -12.71 -4.63
N GLU A 86 -11.41 -11.97 -5.43
CA GLU A 86 -10.09 -11.42 -5.06
C GLU A 86 -10.14 -9.90 -4.89
N ASP A 87 -9.13 -9.33 -4.26
CA ASP A 87 -9.03 -7.89 -4.05
C ASP A 87 -8.97 -7.13 -5.38
N CYS A 88 -8.32 -7.71 -6.40
CA CYS A 88 -8.27 -7.16 -7.76
C CYS A 88 -9.65 -7.13 -8.43
N THR A 89 -10.49 -8.14 -8.20
CA THR A 89 -11.86 -8.20 -8.73
C THR A 89 -12.69 -7.03 -8.20
N ILE A 90 -12.62 -6.78 -6.89
CA ILE A 90 -13.33 -5.67 -6.23
C ILE A 90 -12.84 -4.33 -6.78
N ALA A 91 -11.51 -4.15 -6.94
CA ALA A 91 -10.94 -2.92 -7.49
C ALA A 91 -11.39 -2.65 -8.93
N ILE A 92 -11.37 -3.69 -9.79
CA ILE A 92 -11.82 -3.58 -11.19
C ILE A 92 -13.31 -3.27 -11.26
N LEU A 93 -14.15 -3.92 -10.46
CA LEU A 93 -15.57 -3.62 -10.40
C LEU A 93 -15.83 -2.18 -9.96
N GLY A 94 -15.09 -1.68 -8.98
CA GLY A 94 -15.15 -0.27 -8.56
C GLY A 94 -14.77 0.68 -9.70
N ALA A 95 -13.71 0.38 -10.44
CA ALA A 95 -13.30 1.17 -11.59
C ALA A 95 -14.37 1.16 -12.70
N VAL A 96 -14.92 0.00 -13.05
CA VAL A 96 -16.00 -0.13 -14.03
C VAL A 96 -17.23 0.67 -13.60
N LEU A 97 -17.57 0.63 -12.30
CA LEU A 97 -18.68 1.39 -11.76
C LEU A 97 -18.50 2.91 -11.97
N LEU A 98 -17.28 3.43 -11.79
CA LEU A 98 -16.97 4.83 -12.04
C LEU A 98 -17.15 5.22 -13.51
N PHE A 99 -16.88 4.34 -14.45
CA PHE A 99 -17.17 4.56 -15.88
C PHE A 99 -18.66 4.56 -16.19
N MET A 100 -19.48 3.85 -15.40
CA MET A 100 -20.93 3.74 -15.60
C MET A 100 -21.72 4.83 -14.88
N LEU A 101 -21.19 5.44 -13.83
CA LEU A 101 -21.89 6.44 -13.03
C LEU A 101 -21.90 7.81 -13.73
N PRO A 102 -23.06 8.32 -14.15
CA PRO A 102 -23.14 9.60 -14.84
C PRO A 102 -23.01 10.77 -13.87
N VAL A 103 -22.27 11.78 -14.27
CA VAL A 103 -22.25 13.11 -13.65
C VAL A 103 -23.36 13.97 -14.26
N SER A 104 -23.52 13.90 -15.59
CA SER A 104 -24.56 14.60 -16.33
C SER A 104 -25.06 13.76 -17.50
N TRP A 105 -26.32 13.31 -17.43
CA TRP A 105 -26.96 12.59 -18.53
C TRP A 105 -27.09 13.44 -19.78
N LYS A 106 -27.36 14.76 -19.63
CA LYS A 106 -27.55 15.67 -20.76
C LYS A 106 -26.27 15.88 -21.56
N ARG A 107 -25.10 15.82 -20.89
CA ARG A 107 -23.78 16.03 -21.53
C ARG A 107 -23.04 14.72 -21.82
N HIS A 108 -23.64 13.57 -21.50
CA HIS A 108 -22.99 12.25 -21.58
C HIS A 108 -21.65 12.23 -20.81
N GLU A 109 -21.59 12.96 -19.67
CA GLU A 109 -20.41 13.01 -18.82
C GLU A 109 -20.54 11.95 -17.74
N PHE A 110 -19.52 11.09 -17.62
CA PHE A 110 -19.41 10.06 -16.61
C PHE A 110 -18.35 10.44 -15.58
N THR A 111 -18.39 9.80 -14.41
CA THR A 111 -17.48 10.10 -13.30
C THR A 111 -16.03 9.86 -13.68
N LEU A 112 -15.75 8.77 -14.41
CA LEU A 112 -14.43 8.46 -14.98
C LEU A 112 -14.56 8.35 -16.51
N ASN A 113 -13.60 8.94 -17.22
CA ASN A 113 -13.45 8.77 -18.66
C ASN A 113 -12.09 8.16 -18.99
N TRP A 114 -11.94 7.64 -20.21
CA TRP A 114 -10.72 6.97 -20.64
C TRP A 114 -9.48 7.87 -20.63
N GLN A 115 -9.64 9.15 -20.92
CA GLN A 115 -8.54 10.11 -20.92
C GLN A 115 -7.90 10.28 -19.54
N TRP A 116 -8.68 10.20 -18.48
CA TRP A 116 -8.20 10.22 -17.10
C TRP A 116 -7.69 8.85 -16.66
N ALA A 117 -8.37 7.78 -17.04
CA ALA A 117 -8.01 6.42 -16.66
C ALA A 117 -6.61 6.03 -17.17
N VAL A 118 -6.20 6.48 -18.36
CA VAL A 118 -4.85 6.18 -18.89
C VAL A 118 -3.74 6.99 -18.25
N ARG A 119 -4.04 7.99 -17.41
CA ARG A 119 -3.04 8.80 -16.70
C ARG A 119 -2.52 8.15 -15.41
N ILE A 120 -2.93 6.92 -15.12
CA ILE A 120 -2.36 6.18 -13.99
C ILE A 120 -0.85 6.04 -14.16
N PRO A 121 -0.09 5.97 -13.06
CA PRO A 121 1.36 5.86 -13.11
C PRO A 121 1.79 4.44 -13.54
N TRP A 122 1.72 4.15 -14.82
CA TRP A 122 2.07 2.84 -15.42
C TRP A 122 3.44 2.32 -15.01
N GLY A 123 4.42 3.24 -14.82
CA GLY A 123 5.76 2.87 -14.37
C GLY A 123 5.75 2.14 -13.02
N ILE A 124 4.90 2.56 -12.08
CA ILE A 124 4.74 1.90 -10.78
C ILE A 124 4.14 0.50 -10.97
N LEU A 125 3.09 0.36 -11.79
CA LEU A 125 2.46 -0.93 -12.04
C LEU A 125 3.42 -1.92 -12.71
N LEU A 126 4.20 -1.46 -13.69
CA LEU A 126 5.21 -2.27 -14.35
C LEU A 126 6.35 -2.67 -13.41
N LEU A 127 6.78 -1.76 -12.53
CA LEU A 127 7.80 -2.05 -11.52
C LEU A 127 7.33 -3.12 -10.54
N PHE A 128 6.11 -3.01 -10.02
CA PHE A 128 5.53 -4.02 -9.12
C PHE A 128 5.34 -5.37 -9.84
N GLY A 129 4.69 -5.36 -10.99
CA GLY A 129 4.46 -6.58 -11.78
C GLY A 129 5.76 -7.27 -12.20
N GLY A 130 6.74 -6.49 -12.64
CA GLY A 130 8.08 -6.97 -13.00
C GLY A 130 8.82 -7.56 -11.80
N GLY A 131 8.75 -6.91 -10.62
CA GLY A 131 9.35 -7.42 -9.39
C GLY A 131 8.71 -8.73 -8.91
N MET A 132 7.39 -8.85 -9.01
CA MET A 132 6.68 -10.11 -8.70
C MET A 132 7.03 -11.22 -9.69
N ALA A 133 7.10 -10.92 -10.98
CA ALA A 133 7.50 -11.88 -12.00
C ALA A 133 8.94 -12.35 -11.78
N LEU A 134 9.86 -11.45 -11.45
CA LEU A 134 11.25 -11.76 -11.12
C LEU A 134 11.34 -12.64 -9.86
N SER A 135 10.57 -12.33 -8.83
CA SER A 135 10.49 -13.16 -7.60
C SER A 135 10.05 -14.59 -7.91
N ASN A 136 9.03 -14.74 -8.75
CA ASN A 136 8.56 -16.07 -9.17
C ASN A 136 9.59 -16.79 -10.03
N ALA A 137 10.29 -16.08 -10.91
CA ALA A 137 11.37 -16.66 -11.72
C ALA A 137 12.53 -17.15 -10.86
N PHE A 138 12.92 -16.42 -9.81
CA PHE A 138 13.95 -16.84 -8.86
C PHE A 138 13.59 -18.13 -8.14
N LYS A 139 12.35 -18.24 -7.69
CA LYS A 139 11.84 -19.48 -7.06
C LYS A 139 11.81 -20.65 -8.06
N ALA A 140 11.28 -20.42 -9.26
CA ALA A 140 11.13 -21.46 -10.28
C ALA A 140 12.48 -21.95 -10.84
N SER A 141 13.50 -21.10 -10.87
CA SER A 141 14.85 -21.45 -11.38
C SER A 141 15.77 -22.08 -10.32
N GLY A 142 15.36 -22.14 -9.05
CA GLY A 142 16.25 -22.57 -7.95
C GLY A 142 17.32 -21.54 -7.58
N LEU A 143 17.23 -20.31 -8.13
CA LEU A 143 18.22 -19.26 -7.85
C LEU A 143 18.14 -18.80 -6.39
N SER A 144 16.94 -18.83 -5.79
CA SER A 144 16.76 -18.49 -4.37
C SER A 144 17.55 -19.44 -3.47
N GLU A 145 17.53 -20.74 -3.78
CA GLU A 145 18.27 -21.79 -3.06
C GLU A 145 19.78 -21.64 -3.26
N CYS A 146 20.22 -21.36 -4.49
CA CYS A 146 21.64 -21.10 -4.78
C CYS A 146 22.17 -19.88 -4.03
N ILE A 147 21.40 -18.79 -3.99
CA ILE A 147 21.75 -17.58 -3.18
C ILE A 147 21.83 -17.96 -1.70
N ALA A 148 20.86 -18.74 -1.22
CA ALA A 148 20.82 -19.18 0.16
C ALA A 148 22.07 -20.00 0.55
N GLU A 149 22.55 -20.91 -0.31
CA GLU A 149 23.80 -21.66 -0.09
C GLU A 149 25.02 -20.74 0.01
N TYR A 150 25.10 -19.71 -0.84
CA TYR A 150 26.17 -18.72 -0.74
C TYR A 150 26.20 -17.96 0.61
N PHE A 151 25.05 -17.78 1.22
CA PHE A 151 24.92 -17.16 2.54
C PHE A 151 25.03 -18.16 3.71
N GLY A 152 25.41 -19.43 3.44
CA GLY A 152 25.60 -20.47 4.47
C GLY A 152 26.63 -20.12 5.56
N PHE A 153 27.53 -19.15 5.32
CA PHE A 153 28.42 -18.61 6.36
C PHE A 153 27.68 -17.86 7.48
N LEU A 154 26.42 -17.49 7.26
CA LEU A 154 25.55 -16.86 8.27
C LEU A 154 24.92 -17.90 9.22
N ASN A 155 25.10 -19.19 8.95
CA ASN A 155 24.65 -20.24 9.85
C ASN A 155 25.36 -20.09 11.21
N GLY A 156 24.58 -19.94 12.28
CA GLY A 156 25.09 -19.67 13.63
C GLY A 156 25.06 -18.21 14.06
N VAL A 157 24.73 -17.28 13.19
CA VAL A 157 24.47 -15.90 13.56
C VAL A 157 23.09 -15.82 14.23
N PRO A 158 22.96 -15.18 15.42
CA PRO A 158 21.65 -14.98 16.05
C PRO A 158 20.67 -14.30 15.09
N ILE A 159 19.47 -14.85 14.93
CA ILE A 159 18.48 -14.36 13.97
C ILE A 159 18.16 -12.88 14.17
N VAL A 160 18.18 -12.40 15.41
CA VAL A 160 17.96 -10.99 15.73
C VAL A 160 19.05 -10.10 15.12
N LEU A 161 20.32 -10.55 15.19
CA LEU A 161 21.46 -9.82 14.61
C LEU A 161 21.37 -9.82 13.07
N LEU A 162 21.01 -10.96 12.47
CA LEU A 162 20.80 -11.07 11.03
C LEU A 162 19.72 -10.11 10.54
N VAL A 163 18.56 -10.12 11.19
CA VAL A 163 17.44 -9.22 10.86
C VAL A 163 17.85 -7.75 11.02
N PHE A 164 18.63 -7.43 12.07
CA PHE A 164 19.12 -6.07 12.30
C PHE A 164 20.07 -5.60 11.20
N ILE A 165 21.02 -6.43 10.79
CA ILE A 165 21.97 -6.13 9.70
C ILE A 165 21.19 -5.94 8.38
N LEU A 166 20.28 -6.85 8.05
CA LEU A 166 19.47 -6.76 6.84
C LEU A 166 18.59 -5.50 6.83
N ALA A 167 18.01 -5.15 7.97
CA ALA A 167 17.23 -3.92 8.11
C ALA A 167 18.07 -2.67 7.84
N ILE A 168 19.31 -2.61 8.35
CA ILE A 168 20.25 -1.51 8.09
C ILE A 168 20.58 -1.45 6.59
N VAL A 169 20.91 -2.58 5.97
CA VAL A 169 21.24 -2.64 4.54
C VAL A 169 20.06 -2.15 3.69
N VAL A 170 18.86 -2.64 3.97
CA VAL A 170 17.64 -2.21 3.25
C VAL A 170 17.38 -0.72 3.48
N MET A 171 17.53 -0.22 4.70
CA MET A 171 17.37 1.19 5.02
C MET A 171 18.35 2.08 4.22
N ILE A 172 19.63 1.70 4.18
CA ILE A 172 20.63 2.44 3.41
C ILE A 172 20.29 2.40 1.91
N LEU A 173 19.91 1.24 1.37
CA LEU A 173 19.53 1.11 -0.03
C LEU A 173 18.32 1.99 -0.39
N THR A 174 17.35 2.12 0.51
CA THR A 174 16.17 2.95 0.29
C THR A 174 16.44 4.45 0.31
N GLU A 175 17.54 4.89 0.93
CA GLU A 175 17.98 6.30 0.86
C GLU A 175 18.50 6.70 -0.53
N PHE A 176 19.06 5.74 -1.27
CA PHE A 176 19.61 5.99 -2.62
C PHE A 176 18.63 5.64 -3.74
N THR A 177 17.62 4.84 -3.45
CA THR A 177 16.69 4.31 -4.46
C THR A 177 15.24 4.37 -3.97
N SER A 178 14.29 4.06 -4.85
CA SER A 178 12.88 3.98 -4.48
C SER A 178 12.64 2.79 -3.52
N ASN A 179 11.92 3.03 -2.42
CA ASN A 179 11.49 2.01 -1.46
C ASN A 179 10.83 0.81 -2.16
N THR A 180 10.01 1.09 -3.17
CA THR A 180 9.33 0.07 -3.98
C THR A 180 10.31 -0.79 -4.77
N ALA A 181 11.32 -0.17 -5.39
CA ALA A 181 12.34 -0.89 -6.15
C ALA A 181 13.17 -1.79 -5.24
N VAL A 182 13.62 -1.27 -4.09
CA VAL A 182 14.35 -2.05 -3.10
C VAL A 182 13.53 -3.22 -2.58
N ALA A 183 12.25 -2.99 -2.23
CA ALA A 183 11.38 -4.06 -1.75
C ALA A 183 11.23 -5.19 -2.78
N ASN A 184 11.00 -4.85 -4.05
CA ASN A 184 10.84 -5.83 -5.12
C ASN A 184 12.11 -6.66 -5.38
N ILE A 185 13.29 -6.10 -5.18
CA ILE A 185 14.56 -6.80 -5.35
C ILE A 185 14.90 -7.61 -4.09
N MET A 186 14.72 -7.02 -2.91
CA MET A 186 15.16 -7.63 -1.65
C MET A 186 14.23 -8.74 -1.15
N ILE A 187 12.92 -8.68 -1.42
CA ILE A 187 11.99 -9.72 -0.96
C ILE A 187 12.37 -11.12 -1.46
N PRO A 188 12.67 -11.36 -2.75
CA PRO A 188 13.13 -12.66 -3.23
C PRO A 188 14.43 -13.12 -2.58
N VAL A 189 15.40 -12.20 -2.43
CA VAL A 189 16.70 -12.48 -1.81
C VAL A 189 16.53 -12.86 -0.33
N LEU A 190 15.74 -12.11 0.42
CA LEU A 190 15.45 -12.38 1.83
C LEU A 190 14.68 -13.69 2.01
N ALA A 191 13.75 -14.01 1.10
CA ALA A 191 13.04 -15.28 1.11
C ALA A 191 14.01 -16.46 0.93
N GLY A 192 15.02 -16.35 0.06
CA GLY A 192 16.09 -17.33 -0.07
C GLY A 192 16.90 -17.51 1.22
N ILE A 193 17.35 -16.41 1.83
CA ILE A 193 18.11 -16.43 3.07
C ILE A 193 17.30 -17.01 4.24
N SER A 194 16.01 -16.72 4.33
CA SER A 194 15.15 -17.22 5.41
C SER A 194 15.01 -18.74 5.42
N VAL A 195 15.03 -19.38 4.28
CA VAL A 195 14.95 -20.86 4.15
C VAL A 195 16.17 -21.52 4.76
N THR A 196 17.38 -20.93 4.61
CA THR A 196 18.63 -21.48 5.18
C THR A 196 18.84 -21.10 6.63
N ALA A 197 18.37 -19.95 7.08
CA ALA A 197 18.53 -19.50 8.49
C ALA A 197 17.54 -20.18 9.45
N LEU A 198 16.47 -20.81 8.93
CA LEU A 198 15.44 -21.51 9.74
C LEU A 198 15.51 -23.05 9.60
N ALA A 199 16.36 -23.57 8.73
CA ALA A 199 16.64 -25.00 8.59
C ALA A 199 17.80 -25.43 9.50
#